data_7277c63818f33de65feae4c285e3921e
#
_entry.id   7277c63818f33de65feae4c285e3921e
#
_cell.length_a   1.000
_cell.length_b   1.000
_cell.length_c   1.000
_cell.angle_alpha   90.00
_cell.angle_beta   90.00
_cell.angle_gamma   90.00
#
_symmetry.space_group_name_H-M   'P 1'
#
loop_
_entity.id
_entity.type
_entity.pdbx_description
1 polymer ?
#
loop_
_entity_poly.entity_id
_entity_poly.type
_entity_poly.pdbx_seq_one_letter_code
_entity_poly.pdbx_strand_id
1 'polypeptide(L)'
;MKYNDIKFQPVSLLKSWKKIQKTRFKEPIECNFYESADDVPDPKEISPEHKNPMIFDDLFLQKQNKCEAYYVRGRHSNCDCLYLSQNYFKIPRQTIRENANFFCLFPQDQKNIGHIFNDHLSQDMTKEQFKKLCKTAWSKPHNFVVIDLTSPKNYGKYRLGFDEFYNI
;
A
#
# COMPACT_ATOMS: atom_id res chain seq x y z
N MET A 1 -6.27 2.12 -21.74
CA MET A 1 -5.26 1.45 -20.90
C MET A 1 -5.89 0.14 -20.44
N LYS A 2 -5.41 -1.00 -20.94
CA LYS A 2 -5.97 -2.31 -20.55
C LYS A 2 -5.30 -2.72 -19.24
N TYR A 3 -6.07 -2.87 -18.18
CA TYR A 3 -5.64 -3.48 -16.93
C TYR A 3 -5.92 -4.99 -17.05
N ASN A 4 -4.88 -5.76 -17.33
CA ASN A 4 -4.95 -7.21 -17.22
C ASN A 4 -4.16 -7.59 -15.97
N ASP A 5 -4.73 -8.47 -15.16
CA ASP A 5 -4.15 -9.10 -13.97
C ASP A 5 -3.98 -8.24 -12.70
N ILE A 6 -5.01 -8.26 -11.86
CA ILE A 6 -4.88 -7.93 -10.44
C ILE A 6 -4.67 -9.25 -9.68
N LYS A 7 -3.54 -9.36 -8.96
CA LYS A 7 -3.20 -10.56 -8.18
C LYS A 7 -3.42 -10.32 -6.69
N PHE A 8 -4.33 -11.05 -6.07
CA PHE A 8 -4.73 -10.88 -4.68
C PHE A 8 -4.46 -12.13 -3.82
N GLN A 9 -4.22 -11.93 -2.52
CA GLN A 9 -4.39 -12.91 -1.43
C GLN A 9 -5.36 -12.30 -0.39
N PRO A 10 -6.18 -12.98 0.32
CA PRO A 10 -6.56 -14.37 0.56
C PRO A 10 -8.03 -14.71 0.19
N VAL A 11 -8.47 -15.95 0.45
CA VAL A 11 -9.79 -16.52 0.08
C VAL A 11 -11.01 -15.69 0.53
N SER A 12 -10.92 -14.97 1.64
CA SER A 12 -12.01 -14.09 2.14
C SER A 12 -12.25 -12.88 1.24
N LEU A 13 -11.20 -12.32 0.63
CA LEU A 13 -11.27 -11.21 -0.33
C LEU A 13 -11.81 -11.67 -1.69
N LEU A 14 -11.60 -12.93 -2.07
CA LEU A 14 -12.06 -13.49 -3.33
C LEU A 14 -13.58 -13.32 -3.55
N LYS A 15 -14.38 -13.62 -2.51
CA LYS A 15 -15.85 -13.50 -2.58
C LYS A 15 -16.28 -12.05 -2.72
N SER A 16 -15.67 -11.16 -1.95
CA SER A 16 -15.95 -9.71 -2.01
C SER A 16 -15.50 -9.11 -3.32
N TRP A 17 -14.34 -9.52 -3.84
CA TRP A 17 -13.80 -9.07 -5.11
C TRP A 17 -14.66 -9.48 -6.31
N LYS A 18 -15.10 -10.73 -6.39
CA LYS A 18 -16.02 -11.19 -7.44
C LYS A 18 -17.32 -10.39 -7.47
N LYS A 19 -17.80 -9.91 -6.31
CA LYS A 19 -18.95 -9.03 -6.21
C LYS A 19 -18.65 -7.62 -6.74
N ILE A 20 -17.48 -7.06 -6.40
CA ILE A 20 -17.03 -5.73 -6.86
C ILE A 20 -16.79 -5.71 -8.36
N GLN A 21 -16.16 -6.75 -8.94
CA GLN A 21 -15.94 -6.84 -10.38
C GLN A 21 -17.25 -6.73 -11.19
N LYS A 22 -18.27 -7.47 -10.77
CA LYS A 22 -19.58 -7.47 -11.46
C LYS A 22 -20.28 -6.12 -11.47
N THR A 23 -19.96 -5.23 -10.50
CA THR A 23 -20.67 -3.97 -10.31
C THR A 23 -19.92 -2.74 -10.79
N ARG A 24 -18.59 -2.79 -10.94
CA ARG A 24 -17.77 -1.60 -11.18
C ARG A 24 -16.95 -1.61 -12.46
N PHE A 25 -16.69 -2.77 -13.05
CA PHE A 25 -15.85 -2.85 -14.24
C PHE A 25 -16.64 -3.28 -15.47
N LYS A 26 -16.45 -2.57 -16.58
CA LYS A 26 -17.10 -2.88 -17.86
C LYS A 26 -16.52 -4.13 -18.52
N GLU A 27 -15.25 -4.45 -18.23
CA GLU A 27 -14.55 -5.64 -18.73
C GLU A 27 -14.09 -6.50 -17.53
N PRO A 28 -14.11 -7.84 -17.63
CA PRO A 28 -13.58 -8.70 -16.59
C PRO A 28 -12.08 -8.46 -16.40
N ILE A 29 -11.66 -8.25 -15.16
CA ILE A 29 -10.25 -8.19 -14.81
C ILE A 29 -9.83 -9.61 -14.44
N GLU A 30 -8.81 -10.13 -15.09
CA GLU A 30 -8.22 -11.40 -14.74
C GLU A 30 -7.48 -11.28 -13.41
N CYS A 31 -7.77 -12.19 -12.47
CA CYS A 31 -7.20 -12.19 -11.13
C CYS A 31 -6.67 -13.56 -10.79
N ASN A 32 -5.40 -13.61 -10.43
CA ASN A 32 -4.77 -14.80 -9.88
C ASN A 32 -4.66 -14.66 -8.36
N PHE A 33 -4.97 -15.75 -7.63
CA PHE A 33 -4.95 -15.79 -6.18
C PHE A 33 -3.96 -16.84 -5.71
N TYR A 34 -3.13 -16.46 -4.74
CA TYR A 34 -2.13 -17.32 -4.14
C TYR A 34 -2.41 -17.42 -2.65
N GLU A 35 -2.43 -18.62 -2.09
CA GLU A 35 -2.64 -18.84 -0.65
C GLU A 35 -1.33 -18.72 0.14
N SER A 36 -0.22 -19.05 -0.50
CA SER A 36 1.12 -18.93 0.09
C SER A 36 1.95 -17.89 -0.65
N ALA A 37 2.77 -17.16 0.07
CA ALA A 37 3.76 -16.26 -0.52
C ALA A 37 4.78 -17.01 -1.41
N ASP A 38 5.03 -18.29 -1.12
CA ASP A 38 5.95 -19.13 -1.92
C ASP A 38 5.38 -19.48 -3.31
N ASP A 39 4.06 -19.49 -3.48
CA ASP A 39 3.39 -19.78 -4.74
C ASP A 39 3.36 -18.57 -5.70
N VAL A 40 3.67 -17.38 -5.21
CA VAL A 40 3.74 -16.16 -6.02
C VAL A 40 4.91 -16.27 -7.00
N PRO A 41 4.70 -16.03 -8.31
CA PRO A 41 5.80 -16.08 -9.30
C PRO A 41 6.90 -15.09 -8.97
N ASP A 42 8.12 -15.32 -9.44
CA ASP A 42 9.17 -14.28 -9.31
C ASP A 42 8.79 -13.07 -10.19
N PRO A 43 9.07 -11.82 -9.76
CA PRO A 43 8.82 -10.65 -10.59
C PRO A 43 9.40 -10.74 -12.02
N LYS A 44 10.50 -11.47 -12.21
CA LYS A 44 11.13 -11.71 -13.53
C LYS A 44 10.30 -12.58 -14.47
N GLU A 45 9.38 -13.38 -13.94
CA GLU A 45 8.49 -14.26 -14.69
C GLU A 45 7.24 -13.53 -15.19
N ILE A 46 7.03 -12.30 -14.73
CA ILE A 46 5.88 -11.46 -15.10
C ILE A 46 6.21 -10.67 -16.35
N SER A 47 5.35 -10.77 -17.38
CA SER A 47 5.50 -9.98 -18.61
C SER A 47 5.32 -8.49 -18.32
N PRO A 48 6.25 -7.61 -18.75
CA PRO A 48 6.14 -6.17 -18.56
C PRO A 48 5.19 -5.49 -19.56
N GLU A 49 4.60 -6.21 -20.50
CA GLU A 49 3.72 -5.66 -21.55
C GLU A 49 2.43 -5.05 -20.98
N HIS A 50 2.01 -5.52 -19.81
CA HIS A 50 0.81 -5.06 -19.14
C HIS A 50 1.11 -4.50 -17.75
N LYS A 51 0.17 -3.72 -17.19
CA LYS A 51 0.20 -3.34 -15.79
C LYS A 51 -0.18 -4.55 -14.92
N ASN A 52 0.69 -4.87 -13.97
CA ASN A 52 0.55 -6.03 -13.09
C ASN A 52 0.46 -5.57 -11.62
N PRO A 53 -0.69 -5.08 -11.14
CA PRO A 53 -0.82 -4.73 -9.74
C PRO A 53 -0.74 -5.99 -8.87
N MET A 54 0.15 -5.97 -7.87
CA MET A 54 0.34 -7.05 -6.91
C MET A 54 -0.11 -6.57 -5.53
N ILE A 55 -1.05 -7.29 -4.91
CA ILE A 55 -1.55 -6.98 -3.58
C ILE A 55 -1.12 -8.07 -2.61
N PHE A 56 -0.44 -7.65 -1.55
CA PHE A 56 -0.01 -8.48 -0.44
C PHE A 56 -0.84 -8.14 0.79
N ASP A 57 -1.57 -9.12 1.31
CA ASP A 57 -2.48 -8.92 2.44
C ASP A 57 -2.07 -9.81 3.63
N ASP A 58 -1.77 -9.15 4.76
CA ASP A 58 -1.51 -9.76 6.08
C ASP A 58 -0.43 -10.86 6.11
N LEU A 59 0.67 -10.66 5.37
CA LEU A 59 1.74 -11.64 5.20
C LEU A 59 2.72 -11.76 6.38
N PHE A 60 2.51 -11.06 7.49
CA PHE A 60 3.52 -10.97 8.55
C PHE A 60 3.82 -12.30 9.29
N LEU A 61 3.00 -13.34 9.11
CA LEU A 61 3.24 -14.70 9.61
C LEU A 61 3.94 -15.62 8.59
N GLN A 62 4.14 -15.14 7.36
CA GLN A 62 4.76 -15.91 6.28
C GLN A 62 6.16 -15.37 5.96
N LYS A 63 6.94 -16.15 5.22
CA LYS A 63 8.20 -15.67 4.62
C LYS A 63 7.89 -14.59 3.61
N GLN A 64 8.53 -13.42 3.72
CA GLN A 64 8.22 -12.26 2.90
C GLN A 64 9.18 -12.06 1.72
N ASN A 65 10.13 -12.97 1.49
CA ASN A 65 11.17 -12.83 0.47
C ASN A 65 10.62 -12.54 -0.93
N LYS A 66 9.51 -13.18 -1.31
CA LYS A 66 8.86 -12.92 -2.60
C LYS A 66 8.24 -11.53 -2.65
N CYS A 67 7.51 -11.13 -1.61
CA CYS A 67 6.95 -9.80 -1.48
C CYS A 67 8.04 -8.72 -1.54
N GLU A 68 9.12 -8.89 -0.79
CA GLU A 68 10.29 -8.00 -0.81
C GLU A 68 10.90 -7.89 -2.21
N ALA A 69 10.99 -9.01 -2.94
CA ALA A 69 11.48 -9.00 -4.32
C ALA A 69 10.61 -8.13 -5.25
N TYR A 70 9.29 -8.11 -5.07
CA TYR A 70 8.39 -7.23 -5.83
C TYR A 70 8.63 -5.76 -5.51
N TYR A 71 8.82 -5.39 -4.24
CA TYR A 71 9.11 -4.01 -3.86
C TYR A 71 10.45 -3.50 -4.38
N VAL A 72 11.46 -4.37 -4.45
CA VAL A 72 12.80 -4.01 -4.94
C VAL A 72 12.88 -4.02 -6.47
N ARG A 73 12.24 -4.98 -7.14
CA ARG A 73 12.45 -5.28 -8.57
C ARG A 73 11.20 -5.23 -9.44
N GLY A 74 10.00 -5.22 -8.86
CA GLY A 74 8.72 -5.31 -9.58
C GLY A 74 8.53 -4.22 -10.64
N ARG A 75 9.14 -3.03 -10.44
CA ARG A 75 9.11 -1.94 -11.43
C ARG A 75 9.63 -2.36 -12.82
N HIS A 76 10.59 -3.29 -12.89
CA HIS A 76 11.14 -3.77 -14.16
C HIS A 76 10.16 -4.67 -14.92
N SER A 77 9.17 -5.22 -14.21
CA SER A 77 8.10 -6.04 -14.76
C SER A 77 6.75 -5.31 -14.76
N ASN A 78 6.77 -3.97 -14.73
CA ASN A 78 5.58 -3.12 -14.70
C ASN A 78 4.58 -3.51 -13.59
N CYS A 79 5.12 -3.93 -12.42
CA CYS A 79 4.34 -4.31 -11.25
C CYS A 79 4.21 -3.14 -10.29
N ASP A 80 2.97 -2.75 -10.00
CA ASP A 80 2.63 -1.85 -8.91
C ASP A 80 2.29 -2.68 -7.66
N CYS A 81 2.90 -2.37 -6.51
CA CYS A 81 2.76 -3.17 -5.29
C CYS A 81 1.91 -2.46 -4.25
N LEU A 82 0.95 -3.17 -3.67
CA LEU A 82 0.15 -2.74 -2.52
C LEU A 82 0.34 -3.72 -1.38
N TYR A 83 0.78 -3.24 -0.21
CA TYR A 83 0.91 -4.05 1.01
C TYR A 83 -0.12 -3.62 2.04
N LEU A 84 -0.99 -4.53 2.44
CA LEU A 84 -1.98 -4.32 3.49
C LEU A 84 -1.45 -4.92 4.80
N SER A 85 -1.36 -4.11 5.84
CA SER A 85 -0.85 -4.54 7.15
C SER A 85 -1.55 -3.81 8.29
N GLN A 86 -1.81 -4.55 9.36
CA GLN A 86 -2.33 -4.00 10.62
C GLN A 86 -1.24 -3.38 11.49
N ASN A 87 0.03 -3.67 11.22
CA ASN A 87 1.15 -3.22 12.05
C ASN A 87 2.33 -2.75 11.19
N TYR A 88 2.52 -1.43 11.18
CA TYR A 88 3.60 -0.80 10.41
C TYR A 88 4.99 -1.31 10.80
N PHE A 89 5.26 -1.47 12.10
CA PHE A 89 6.59 -1.87 12.58
C PHE A 89 7.01 -3.28 12.12
N LYS A 90 6.06 -4.18 11.88
CA LYS A 90 6.32 -5.54 11.39
C LYS A 90 6.64 -5.62 9.89
N ILE A 91 6.37 -4.56 9.14
CA ILE A 91 6.72 -4.51 7.70
C ILE A 91 8.24 -4.42 7.57
N PRO A 92 8.90 -5.25 6.72
CA PRO A 92 10.33 -5.19 6.48
C PRO A 92 10.80 -3.78 6.11
N ARG A 93 11.75 -3.24 6.90
CA ARG A 93 12.15 -1.83 6.78
C ARG A 93 12.90 -1.56 5.48
N GLN A 94 13.99 -2.28 5.26
CA GLN A 94 14.94 -2.00 4.17
C GLN A 94 14.37 -2.29 2.79
N THR A 95 13.48 -3.26 2.69
CA THR A 95 12.98 -3.78 1.41
C THR A 95 11.60 -3.26 1.05
N ILE A 96 10.69 -3.08 2.03
CA ILE A 96 9.32 -2.65 1.78
C ILE A 96 9.13 -1.19 2.19
N ARG A 97 9.35 -0.84 3.48
CA ARG A 97 9.05 0.52 3.95
C ARG A 97 9.88 1.60 3.26
N GLU A 98 11.17 1.35 3.01
CA GLU A 98 12.07 2.29 2.33
C GLU A 98 11.81 2.38 0.80
N ASN A 99 11.17 1.37 0.21
CA ASN A 99 10.79 1.37 -1.21
C ASN A 99 9.33 1.77 -1.45
N ALA A 100 8.51 1.88 -0.41
CA ALA A 100 7.15 2.36 -0.53
C ALA A 100 7.14 3.89 -0.69
N ASN A 101 6.38 4.38 -1.65
CA ASN A 101 6.29 5.81 -1.96
C ASN A 101 4.93 6.42 -1.64
N PHE A 102 3.94 5.61 -1.26
CA PHE A 102 2.59 6.05 -0.95
C PHE A 102 2.03 5.27 0.23
N PHE A 103 1.54 5.99 1.24
CA PHE A 103 0.99 5.39 2.45
C PHE A 103 -0.44 5.86 2.70
N CYS A 104 -1.34 4.90 2.99
CA CYS A 104 -2.66 5.17 3.53
C CYS A 104 -2.68 4.72 4.99
N LEU A 105 -2.68 5.67 5.92
CA LEU A 105 -2.59 5.41 7.36
C LEU A 105 -3.97 5.53 8.00
N PHE A 106 -4.57 4.39 8.28
CA PHE A 106 -5.73 4.26 9.16
C PHE A 106 -5.31 4.46 10.63
N PRO A 107 -6.25 4.58 11.58
CA PRO A 107 -5.91 4.77 12.99
C PRO A 107 -4.85 3.79 13.49
N GLN A 108 -3.79 4.34 14.06
CA GLN A 108 -2.61 3.61 14.56
C GLN A 108 -2.34 3.97 16.03
N ASP A 109 -1.66 3.07 16.74
CA ASP A 109 -1.15 3.34 18.07
C ASP A 109 0.03 4.35 18.06
N GLN A 110 0.35 4.89 19.24
CA GLN A 110 1.39 5.91 19.40
C GLN A 110 2.79 5.40 19.03
N LYS A 111 3.04 4.09 19.14
CA LYS A 111 4.31 3.46 18.79
C LYS A 111 4.49 3.42 17.28
N ASN A 112 3.48 2.96 16.55
CA ASN A 112 3.48 2.95 15.08
C ASN A 112 3.57 4.38 14.52
N ILE A 113 2.82 5.35 15.09
CA ILE A 113 2.93 6.78 14.72
C ILE A 113 4.38 7.27 14.89
N GLY A 114 5.06 6.89 15.98
CA GLY A 114 6.46 7.24 16.21
C GLY A 114 7.41 6.67 15.15
N HIS A 115 7.20 5.43 14.74
CA HIS A 115 8.03 4.79 13.69
C HIS A 115 7.80 5.43 12.33
N ILE A 116 6.55 5.64 11.92
CA ILE A 116 6.20 6.29 10.66
C ILE A 116 6.80 7.70 10.58
N PHE A 117 6.69 8.47 11.67
CA PHE A 117 7.27 9.80 11.76
C PHE A 117 8.79 9.78 11.55
N ASN A 118 9.49 8.91 12.28
CA ASN A 118 10.95 8.83 12.18
C ASN A 118 11.44 8.34 10.82
N ASP A 119 10.71 7.40 10.21
CA ASP A 119 11.11 6.81 8.93
C ASP A 119 10.89 7.79 7.76
N HIS A 120 9.85 8.65 7.79
CA HIS A 120 9.41 9.38 6.59
C HIS A 120 9.17 10.88 6.74
N LEU A 121 8.96 11.40 7.96
CA LEU A 121 8.37 12.73 8.15
C LEU A 121 9.22 13.70 8.98
N SER A 122 10.24 13.19 9.66
CA SER A 122 11.04 13.98 10.62
C SER A 122 11.75 15.21 10.01
N GLN A 123 11.94 15.22 8.68
CA GLN A 123 12.51 16.37 7.96
C GLN A 123 11.47 17.40 7.54
N ASP A 124 10.19 17.05 7.52
CA ASP A 124 9.13 17.88 6.96
C ASP A 124 8.29 18.61 8.02
N MET A 125 8.09 17.97 9.16
CA MET A 125 7.21 18.47 10.22
C MET A 125 7.66 18.03 11.59
N THR A 126 7.10 18.64 12.65
CA THR A 126 7.27 18.15 14.02
C THR A 126 6.37 16.96 14.30
N LYS A 127 6.71 16.18 15.32
CA LYS A 127 5.89 15.03 15.75
C LYS A 127 4.49 15.47 16.21
N GLU A 128 4.37 16.63 16.80
CA GLU A 128 3.11 17.23 17.23
C GLU A 128 2.22 17.59 16.02
N GLN A 129 2.80 18.16 14.97
CA GLN A 129 2.10 18.47 13.73
C GLN A 129 1.58 17.17 13.09
N PHE A 130 2.40 16.11 13.04
CA PHE A 130 1.97 14.81 12.52
C PHE A 130 0.82 14.19 13.33
N LYS A 131 0.90 14.24 14.67
CA LYS A 131 -0.19 13.79 15.53
C LYS A 131 -1.49 14.59 15.30
N LYS A 132 -1.38 15.90 15.09
CA LYS A 132 -2.52 16.75 14.77
C LYS A 132 -3.16 16.35 13.44
N LEU A 133 -2.36 16.13 12.39
CA LEU A 133 -2.81 15.64 11.10
C LEU A 133 -3.57 14.32 11.25
N CYS A 134 -2.99 13.33 11.93
CA CYS A 134 -3.62 12.04 12.22
C CYS A 134 -4.96 12.22 12.95
N LYS A 135 -4.99 13.01 14.01
CA LYS A 135 -6.21 13.29 14.79
C LYS A 135 -7.30 13.91 13.93
N THR A 136 -6.94 14.84 13.05
CA THR A 136 -7.88 15.48 12.13
C THR A 136 -8.46 14.49 11.13
N ALA A 137 -7.62 13.68 10.48
CA ALA A 137 -8.06 12.67 9.52
C ALA A 137 -8.99 11.63 10.19
N TRP A 138 -8.56 11.10 11.34
CA TRP A 138 -9.26 10.01 12.03
C TRP A 138 -10.47 10.45 12.85
N SER A 139 -10.79 11.74 12.87
CA SER A 139 -12.05 12.24 13.47
C SER A 139 -13.29 11.83 12.67
N LYS A 140 -13.14 11.55 11.38
CA LYS A 140 -14.21 11.06 10.50
C LYS A 140 -14.15 9.52 10.43
N PRO A 141 -15.27 8.79 10.51
CA PRO A 141 -15.30 7.33 10.37
C PRO A 141 -14.65 6.88 9.06
N HIS A 142 -13.84 5.81 9.12
CA HIS A 142 -13.16 5.19 7.97
C HIS A 142 -12.21 6.11 7.19
N ASN A 143 -11.92 7.30 7.68
CA ASN A 143 -10.98 8.20 7.05
C ASN A 143 -9.52 7.84 7.42
N PHE A 144 -8.57 8.28 6.62
CA PHE A 144 -7.16 7.96 6.73
C PHE A 144 -6.28 9.15 6.33
N VAL A 145 -5.02 9.10 6.74
CA VAL A 145 -3.99 10.03 6.26
C VAL A 145 -3.31 9.43 5.04
N VAL A 146 -3.18 10.23 3.98
CA VAL A 146 -2.29 9.90 2.86
C VAL A 146 -0.95 10.61 3.05
N ILE A 147 0.13 9.86 2.85
CA ILE A 147 1.48 10.38 2.71
C ILE A 147 1.99 9.93 1.34
N ASP A 148 2.12 10.88 0.43
CA ASP A 148 2.63 10.68 -0.92
C ASP A 148 4.06 11.23 -1.02
N LEU A 149 5.05 10.35 -0.91
CA LEU A 149 6.46 10.75 -0.91
C LEU A 149 6.96 11.23 -2.29
N THR A 150 6.16 11.03 -3.35
CA THR A 150 6.50 11.52 -4.69
C THR A 150 6.01 12.94 -4.93
N SER A 151 5.09 13.43 -4.11
CA SER A 151 4.54 14.78 -4.21
C SER A 151 5.33 15.80 -3.38
N PRO A 152 5.42 17.08 -3.82
CA PRO A 152 6.03 18.15 -3.04
C PRO A 152 5.29 18.37 -1.70
N LYS A 153 6.05 18.79 -0.67
CA LYS A 153 5.54 19.02 0.70
C LYS A 153 4.26 19.85 0.75
N ASN A 154 4.24 20.98 0.04
CA ASN A 154 3.14 21.92 0.06
C ASN A 154 2.11 21.70 -1.06
N TYR A 155 2.25 20.61 -1.80
CA TYR A 155 1.38 20.33 -2.94
C TYR A 155 1.09 18.84 -3.05
N GLY A 156 0.23 18.35 -2.16
CA GLY A 156 -0.34 17.02 -2.25
C GLY A 156 0.40 15.90 -1.51
N LYS A 157 1.55 16.17 -0.86
CA LYS A 157 2.25 15.15 -0.05
C LYS A 157 1.40 14.64 1.10
N TYR A 158 0.62 15.51 1.74
CA TYR A 158 -0.24 15.17 2.88
C TYR A 158 -1.70 15.40 2.54
N ARG A 159 -2.55 14.39 2.82
CA ARG A 159 -3.99 14.49 2.52
C ARG A 159 -4.83 13.85 3.62
N LEU A 160 -6.05 14.36 3.77
CA LEU A 160 -7.11 13.75 4.57
C LEU A 160 -8.02 12.94 3.62
N GLY A 161 -7.84 11.62 3.59
CA GLY A 161 -8.37 10.80 2.50
C GLY A 161 -7.60 11.03 1.20
N PHE A 162 -8.22 10.76 0.05
CA PHE A 162 -7.55 10.91 -1.25
C PHE A 162 -7.61 12.34 -1.80
N ASP A 163 -8.66 13.10 -1.47
CA ASP A 163 -9.05 14.30 -2.21
C ASP A 163 -8.77 15.61 -1.47
N GLU A 164 -8.60 15.59 -0.15
CA GLU A 164 -8.44 16.80 0.66
C GLU A 164 -6.95 17.02 0.99
N PHE A 165 -6.31 18.00 0.36
CA PHE A 165 -4.91 18.35 0.63
C PHE A 165 -4.75 19.02 2.00
N TYR A 166 -3.71 18.63 2.72
CA TYR A 166 -3.36 19.21 4.02
C TYR A 166 -2.03 19.96 3.93
N ASN A 167 -2.09 21.28 4.19
CA ASN A 167 -0.91 22.12 4.27
C ASN A 167 -0.42 22.21 5.72
N ILE A 168 0.91 22.11 5.93
CA ILE A 168 1.56 22.08 7.25
C ILE A 168 1.92 23.50 7.66
#